data_f8e238ed7f0b73aa6870a32da928026d
#
_entry.id   f8e238ed7f0b73aa6870a32da928026d
#
_cell.length_a   1.000
_cell.length_b   1.000
_cell.length_c   1.000
_cell.angle_alpha   90.00
_cell.angle_beta   90.00
_cell.angle_gamma   90.00
#
_symmetry.space_group_name_H-M   'P 1'
#
loop_
_entity.id
_entity.type
_entity.pdbx_description
1 polymer ?
#
loop_
_entity_poly.entity_id
_entity_poly.type
_entity_poly.pdbx_seq_one_letter_code
_entity_poly.pdbx_strand_id
1 'polypeptide(L)'
;MDETGIEKHTCFRSHAWSKVGKKITILRSGKRIKRTNVVAAIYNNKVIAPFSYSWSTTADWFDVWFEWYLCPFLPSNSSIVMDNAPVHRKNTLEKIAISYNFKILWLPPYSPDLNPIEHLWANLKRWLCHFSYNIHSIKDHIANSFSSKLF
;
A
#
# COMPACT_ATOMS: atom_id res chain seq x y z
N MET A 1 -3.95 -2.10 -8.37
CA MET A 1 -3.06 -2.62 -7.32
C MET A 1 -1.89 -1.68 -7.09
N ASP A 2 -1.25 -1.73 -5.94
CA ASP A 2 -0.14 -0.83 -5.59
C ASP A 2 0.52 -1.24 -4.27
N GLU A 3 1.68 -0.61 -3.93
CA GLU A 3 2.37 -0.76 -2.65
C GLU A 3 2.42 0.54 -1.88
N THR A 4 2.39 0.43 -0.56
CA THR A 4 2.59 1.58 0.33
C THR A 4 3.54 1.25 1.46
N GLY A 5 4.30 2.26 1.92
CA GLY A 5 5.13 2.17 3.10
C GLY A 5 4.47 2.82 4.31
N ILE A 6 4.48 2.12 5.43
CA ILE A 6 3.95 2.59 6.70
C ILE A 6 5.10 2.69 7.70
N GLU A 7 5.31 3.88 8.21
CA GLU A 7 6.30 4.16 9.24
C GLU A 7 5.59 4.57 10.54
N LYS A 8 6.15 4.20 11.67
CA LYS A 8 5.57 4.54 12.99
C LYS A 8 5.34 6.05 13.18
N HIS A 9 6.01 6.88 12.36
CA HIS A 9 5.86 8.35 12.37
C HIS A 9 4.82 8.89 11.38
N THR A 10 4.17 8.06 10.60
CA THR A 10 3.13 8.49 9.65
C THR A 10 1.94 9.17 10.35
N CYS A 11 1.86 9.02 11.67
CA CYS A 11 0.77 9.50 12.51
C CYS A 11 0.98 10.92 13.08
N PHE A 12 2.04 11.61 12.73
CA PHE A 12 2.21 12.99 13.17
C PHE A 12 1.33 13.93 12.35
N ARG A 13 0.47 14.66 13.05
CA ARG A 13 -0.27 15.76 12.43
C ARG A 13 0.73 16.78 11.91
N SER A 14 0.69 17.08 10.62
CA SER A 14 1.53 18.11 10.00
C SER A 14 1.07 19.52 10.36
N HIS A 15 -0.14 19.67 10.91
CA HIS A 15 -0.76 20.93 11.27
C HIS A 15 -1.29 20.87 12.69
N ALA A 16 -1.11 21.93 13.45
CA ALA A 16 -1.68 22.13 14.78
C ALA A 16 -2.05 23.61 14.96
N TRP A 17 -3.06 23.85 15.79
CA TRP A 17 -3.49 25.22 16.10
C TRP A 17 -2.64 25.80 17.25
N SER A 18 -2.18 27.03 17.09
CA SER A 18 -1.51 27.78 18.14
C SER A 18 -2.04 29.22 18.19
N LYS A 19 -1.75 29.93 19.28
CA LYS A 19 -2.01 31.38 19.35
C LYS A 19 -1.22 32.09 18.27
N VAL A 20 -1.81 33.14 17.71
CA VAL A 20 -1.15 33.97 16.69
C VAL A 20 0.26 34.40 17.18
N GLY A 21 1.26 34.23 16.32
CA GLY A 21 2.66 34.54 16.63
C GLY A 21 3.42 33.45 17.43
N LYS A 22 2.80 32.34 17.83
CA LYS A 22 3.51 31.22 18.48
C LYS A 22 3.81 30.10 17.51
N LYS A 23 5.10 29.79 17.32
CA LYS A 23 5.56 28.66 16.54
C LYS A 23 5.38 27.35 17.33
N ILE A 24 4.76 26.36 16.73
CA ILE A 24 4.71 25.01 17.29
C ILE A 24 5.94 24.25 16.82
N THR A 25 6.73 23.74 17.76
CA THR A 25 7.89 22.91 17.47
C THR A 25 7.58 21.47 17.90
N ILE A 26 7.65 20.53 16.97
CA ILE A 26 7.51 19.10 17.26
C ILE A 26 8.90 18.49 17.19
N LEU A 27 9.36 17.92 18.31
CA LEU A 27 10.60 17.18 18.37
C LEU A 27 10.39 15.80 17.71
N ARG A 28 11.12 15.52 16.65
CA ARG A 28 11.14 14.22 16.00
C ARG A 28 12.40 13.47 16.42
N SER A 29 12.24 12.20 16.81
CA SER A 29 13.38 11.31 16.99
C SER A 29 14.10 11.13 15.65
N GLY A 30 15.41 11.41 15.60
CA GLY A 30 16.24 11.16 14.41
C GLY A 30 16.53 9.66 14.15
N LYS A 31 16.04 8.75 14.99
CA LYS A 31 16.24 7.32 14.80
C LYS A 31 15.43 6.81 13.61
N ARG A 32 16.07 6.10 12.69
CA ARG A 32 15.39 5.37 11.62
C ARG A 32 14.42 4.35 12.24
N ILE A 33 13.14 4.53 11.96
CA ILE A 33 12.11 3.62 12.44
C ILE A 33 11.86 2.56 11.37
N LYS A 34 11.61 1.34 11.84
CA LYS A 34 11.26 0.21 10.99
C LYS A 34 10.04 0.58 10.12
N ARG A 35 10.22 0.56 8.82
CA ARG A 35 9.16 0.69 7.82
C ARG A 35 8.52 -0.68 7.60
N THR A 36 7.20 -0.73 7.57
CA THR A 36 6.44 -1.89 7.11
C THR A 36 5.87 -1.54 5.75
N ASN A 37 6.19 -2.34 4.74
CA ASN A 37 5.61 -2.23 3.41
C ASN A 37 4.34 -3.07 3.35
N VAL A 38 3.38 -2.61 2.58
CA VAL A 38 2.10 -3.29 2.32
C VAL A 38 1.85 -3.25 0.83
N VAL A 39 1.49 -4.37 0.27
CA VAL A 39 1.01 -4.49 -1.10
C VAL A 39 -0.40 -5.06 -1.07
N ALA A 40 -1.27 -4.61 -1.96
CA ALA A 40 -2.62 -5.14 -2.12
C ALA A 40 -3.21 -4.77 -3.48
N ALA A 41 -4.35 -5.36 -3.80
CA ALA A 41 -5.20 -4.92 -4.89
C ALA A 41 -6.63 -4.68 -4.41
N ILE A 42 -7.42 -3.96 -5.21
CA ILE A 42 -8.85 -3.77 -5.00
C ILE A 42 -9.59 -4.43 -6.15
N TYR A 43 -10.59 -5.24 -5.82
CA TYR A 43 -11.52 -5.82 -6.76
C TYR A 43 -12.93 -5.75 -6.19
N ASN A 44 -13.89 -5.19 -6.93
CA ASN A 44 -15.28 -5.01 -6.48
C ASN A 44 -15.40 -4.35 -5.08
N ASN A 45 -14.66 -3.28 -4.86
CA ASN A 45 -14.58 -2.56 -3.58
C ASN A 45 -14.11 -3.42 -2.39
N LYS A 46 -13.45 -4.54 -2.65
CA LYS A 46 -12.84 -5.38 -1.62
C LYS A 46 -11.33 -5.40 -1.80
N VAL A 47 -10.62 -5.39 -0.70
CA VAL A 47 -9.17 -5.59 -0.70
C VAL A 47 -8.89 -7.06 -0.94
N ILE A 48 -8.04 -7.36 -1.91
CA ILE A 48 -7.59 -8.71 -2.25
C ILE A 48 -6.08 -8.80 -2.19
N ALA A 49 -5.58 -9.99 -1.90
CA ALA A 49 -4.16 -10.32 -1.80
C ALA A 49 -3.34 -9.36 -0.91
N PRO A 50 -3.83 -8.88 0.25
CA PRO A 50 -3.05 -7.99 1.11
C PRO A 50 -1.85 -8.75 1.69
N PHE A 51 -0.66 -8.15 1.60
CA PHE A 51 0.55 -8.71 2.16
C PHE A 51 1.41 -7.63 2.81
N SER A 52 1.88 -7.87 4.04
CA SER A 52 2.73 -6.94 4.79
C SER A 52 4.12 -7.52 5.05
N TYR A 53 5.16 -6.74 4.79
CA TYR A 53 6.55 -7.17 4.90
C TYR A 53 7.46 -6.04 5.39
N SER A 54 8.68 -6.41 5.87
CA SER A 54 9.61 -5.46 6.50
C SER A 54 10.93 -5.30 5.73
N TRP A 55 11.05 -5.95 4.58
CA TRP A 55 12.20 -5.84 3.68
C TRP A 55 11.90 -4.89 2.52
N SER A 56 12.91 -4.57 1.73
CA SER A 56 12.73 -3.77 0.51
C SER A 56 12.03 -4.57 -0.57
N THR A 57 11.09 -3.94 -1.28
CA THR A 57 10.46 -4.56 -2.44
C THR A 57 11.50 -4.81 -3.52
N THR A 58 11.66 -6.07 -3.92
CA THR A 58 12.48 -6.46 -5.07
C THR A 58 11.56 -6.91 -6.20
N ALA A 59 12.04 -6.80 -7.44
CA ALA A 59 11.26 -7.22 -8.60
C ALA A 59 10.90 -8.72 -8.55
N ASP A 60 11.84 -9.58 -8.13
CA ASP A 60 11.60 -11.01 -8.03
C ASP A 60 10.50 -11.35 -7.02
N TRP A 61 10.54 -10.71 -5.86
CA TRP A 61 9.52 -10.90 -4.84
C TRP A 61 8.15 -10.40 -5.33
N PHE A 62 8.14 -9.26 -6.03
CA PHE A 62 6.92 -8.69 -6.56
C PHE A 62 6.28 -9.59 -7.62
N ASP A 63 7.08 -10.16 -8.53
CA ASP A 63 6.59 -11.10 -9.53
C ASP A 63 5.96 -12.35 -8.88
N VAL A 64 6.59 -12.90 -7.82
CA VAL A 64 6.04 -14.02 -7.04
C VAL A 64 4.71 -13.64 -6.38
N TRP A 65 4.63 -12.47 -5.75
CA TRP A 65 3.38 -12.00 -5.16
C TRP A 65 2.29 -11.81 -6.21
N PHE A 66 2.62 -11.22 -7.35
CA PHE A 66 1.69 -10.98 -8.45
C PHE A 66 1.12 -12.31 -8.98
N GLU A 67 1.98 -13.29 -9.24
CA GLU A 67 1.58 -14.57 -9.80
C GLU A 67 0.83 -15.44 -8.79
N TRP A 68 1.39 -15.63 -7.60
CA TRP A 68 0.90 -16.63 -6.65
C TRP A 68 -0.13 -16.11 -5.66
N TYR A 69 -0.14 -14.81 -5.38
CA TYR A 69 -1.06 -14.21 -4.40
C TYR A 69 -2.15 -13.35 -5.04
N LEU A 70 -1.88 -12.64 -6.15
CA LEU A 70 -2.89 -11.79 -6.78
C LEU A 70 -3.70 -12.54 -7.83
N CYS A 71 -3.03 -13.18 -8.79
CA CYS A 71 -3.70 -13.81 -9.93
C CYS A 71 -4.79 -14.83 -9.56
N PRO A 72 -4.63 -15.70 -8.53
CA PRO A 72 -5.66 -16.66 -8.16
C PRO A 72 -6.98 -16.06 -7.65
N PHE A 73 -6.95 -14.79 -7.19
CA PHE A 73 -8.15 -14.11 -6.68
C PHE A 73 -8.93 -13.34 -7.75
N LEU A 74 -8.42 -13.30 -8.97
CA LEU A 74 -9.03 -12.56 -10.05
C LEU A 74 -9.76 -13.49 -11.03
N PRO A 75 -10.97 -13.12 -11.49
CA PRO A 75 -11.65 -13.87 -12.55
C PRO A 75 -10.90 -13.72 -13.88
N SER A 76 -11.06 -14.72 -14.76
CA SER A 76 -10.51 -14.66 -16.12
C SER A 76 -10.97 -13.39 -16.85
N ASN A 77 -10.13 -12.91 -17.77
CA ASN A 77 -10.34 -11.65 -18.52
C ASN A 77 -10.33 -10.37 -17.67
N SER A 78 -9.74 -10.43 -16.47
CA SER A 78 -9.56 -9.22 -15.64
C SER A 78 -8.56 -8.24 -16.27
N SER A 79 -8.80 -6.94 -16.04
CA SER A 79 -7.83 -5.89 -16.33
C SER A 79 -7.22 -5.39 -15.03
N ILE A 80 -5.90 -5.45 -14.93
CA ILE A 80 -5.15 -5.05 -13.74
C ILE A 80 -4.57 -3.66 -13.98
N VAL A 81 -5.02 -2.68 -13.22
CA VAL A 81 -4.48 -1.31 -13.26
C VAL A 81 -3.34 -1.22 -12.26
N MET A 82 -2.17 -0.75 -12.70
CA MET A 82 -1.00 -0.56 -11.84
C MET A 82 -0.11 0.57 -12.33
N ASP A 83 0.72 1.08 -11.45
CA ASP A 83 1.68 2.13 -11.76
C ASP A 83 2.90 1.58 -12.54
N ASN A 84 3.71 2.50 -13.01
CA ASN A 84 4.91 2.21 -13.77
C ASN A 84 6.18 2.35 -12.89
N ALA A 85 6.18 1.79 -11.68
CA ALA A 85 7.35 1.84 -10.82
C ALA A 85 8.52 1.01 -11.38
N PRO A 86 9.78 1.43 -11.16
CA PRO A 86 10.96 0.71 -11.67
C PRO A 86 11.07 -0.75 -11.20
N VAL A 87 10.47 -1.08 -10.08
CA VAL A 87 10.44 -2.44 -9.53
C VAL A 87 9.52 -3.37 -10.35
N HIS A 88 8.59 -2.82 -11.10
CA HIS A 88 7.63 -3.58 -11.90
C HIS A 88 8.24 -3.94 -13.26
N ARG A 89 8.71 -5.17 -13.40
CA ARG A 89 9.29 -5.69 -14.65
C ARG A 89 8.18 -5.93 -15.68
N LYS A 90 7.83 -4.92 -16.47
CA LYS A 90 6.72 -4.95 -17.42
C LYS A 90 6.65 -6.23 -18.25
N ASN A 91 7.76 -6.58 -18.92
CA ASN A 91 7.80 -7.75 -19.79
C ASN A 91 7.50 -9.07 -19.05
N THR A 92 7.92 -9.19 -17.78
CA THR A 92 7.68 -10.36 -16.95
C THR A 92 6.23 -10.41 -16.50
N LEU A 93 5.74 -9.31 -15.94
CA LEU A 93 4.37 -9.20 -15.45
C LEU A 93 3.33 -9.36 -16.57
N GLU A 94 3.59 -8.83 -17.76
CA GLU A 94 2.72 -9.00 -18.93
C GLU A 94 2.68 -10.49 -19.39
N LYS A 95 3.80 -11.20 -19.36
CA LYS A 95 3.83 -12.63 -19.66
C LYS A 95 3.01 -13.43 -18.64
N ILE A 96 3.17 -13.13 -17.33
CA ILE A 96 2.37 -13.75 -16.27
C ILE A 96 0.88 -13.44 -16.48
N ALA A 97 0.52 -12.18 -16.72
CA ALA A 97 -0.85 -11.77 -16.93
C ALA A 97 -1.50 -12.50 -18.13
N ILE A 98 -0.78 -12.62 -19.24
CA ILE A 98 -1.25 -13.34 -20.43
C ILE A 98 -1.54 -14.83 -20.11
N SER A 99 -0.69 -15.50 -19.31
CA SER A 99 -0.91 -16.90 -18.94
C SER A 99 -2.19 -17.13 -18.12
N TYR A 100 -2.68 -16.10 -17.42
CA TYR A 100 -3.95 -16.09 -16.69
C TYR A 100 -5.11 -15.46 -17.47
N ASN A 101 -4.92 -15.12 -18.73
CA ASN A 101 -5.90 -14.39 -19.54
C ASN A 101 -6.22 -12.99 -18.98
N PHE A 102 -5.25 -12.31 -18.39
CA PHE A 102 -5.39 -10.96 -17.86
C PHE A 102 -4.75 -9.93 -18.77
N LYS A 103 -5.17 -8.66 -18.61
CA LYS A 103 -4.59 -7.50 -19.27
C LYS A 103 -4.03 -6.54 -18.21
N ILE A 104 -2.82 -6.03 -18.43
CA ILE A 104 -2.28 -4.97 -17.58
C ILE A 104 -2.51 -3.61 -18.24
N LEU A 105 -3.02 -2.67 -17.46
CA LEU A 105 -3.17 -1.27 -17.83
C LEU A 105 -2.18 -0.45 -16.99
N TRP A 106 -1.11 -0.02 -17.66
CA TRP A 106 -0.08 0.79 -17.02
C TRP A 106 -0.55 2.23 -16.89
N LEU A 107 -0.49 2.78 -15.68
CA LEU A 107 -0.78 4.18 -15.44
C LEU A 107 0.36 5.06 -15.99
N PRO A 108 0.05 6.28 -16.43
CA PRO A 108 1.09 7.26 -16.76
C PRO A 108 2.02 7.51 -15.55
N PRO A 109 3.28 7.90 -15.79
CA PRO A 109 4.16 8.31 -14.71
C PRO A 109 3.54 9.43 -13.85
N TYR A 110 3.78 9.39 -12.54
CA TYR A 110 3.33 10.42 -11.60
C TYR A 110 1.81 10.69 -11.59
N SER A 111 0.99 9.66 -11.79
CA SER A 111 -0.48 9.80 -11.83
C SER A 111 -1.17 9.01 -10.71
N PRO A 112 -0.90 9.29 -9.43
CA PRO A 112 -1.53 8.57 -8.30
C PRO A 112 -3.05 8.78 -8.27
N ASP A 113 -3.54 9.93 -8.74
CA ASP A 113 -4.97 10.26 -8.78
C ASP A 113 -5.78 9.30 -9.66
N LEU A 114 -5.13 8.64 -10.61
CA LEU A 114 -5.73 7.63 -11.47
C LEU A 114 -5.74 6.23 -10.84
N ASN A 115 -5.11 6.05 -9.68
CA ASN A 115 -5.05 4.77 -9.00
C ASN A 115 -6.03 4.73 -7.81
N PRO A 116 -7.17 4.05 -7.91
CA PRO A 116 -8.20 4.05 -6.85
C PRO A 116 -7.70 3.52 -5.50
N ILE A 117 -6.62 2.73 -5.49
CA ILE A 117 -6.07 2.14 -4.26
C ILE A 117 -5.41 3.20 -3.35
N GLU A 118 -5.06 4.36 -3.88
CA GLU A 118 -4.49 5.45 -3.09
C GLU A 118 -5.47 5.95 -2.00
N HIS A 119 -6.76 5.92 -2.27
CA HIS A 119 -7.79 6.21 -1.26
C HIS A 119 -7.78 5.17 -0.13
N LEU A 120 -7.56 3.89 -0.46
CA LEU A 120 -7.39 2.83 0.54
C LEU A 120 -6.16 3.10 1.41
N TRP A 121 -5.04 3.46 0.81
CA TRP A 121 -3.82 3.76 1.55
C TRP A 121 -3.97 4.97 2.48
N ALA A 122 -4.65 6.01 2.03
CA ALA A 122 -4.95 7.18 2.85
C ALA A 122 -5.82 6.81 4.07
N ASN A 123 -6.84 5.99 3.85
CA ASN A 123 -7.72 5.51 4.92
C ASN A 123 -6.99 4.59 5.89
N LEU A 124 -6.20 3.64 5.40
CA LEU A 124 -5.37 2.75 6.22
C LEU A 124 -4.40 3.55 7.10
N LYS A 125 -3.68 4.50 6.53
CA LYS A 125 -2.75 5.36 7.27
C LYS A 125 -3.49 6.19 8.33
N ARG A 126 -4.65 6.75 8.00
CA ARG A 126 -5.47 7.51 8.95
C ARG A 126 -5.97 6.62 10.10
N TRP A 127 -6.45 5.43 9.79
CA TRP A 127 -6.92 4.46 10.78
C TRP A 127 -5.78 4.03 11.71
N LEU A 128 -4.62 3.68 11.18
CA LEU A 128 -3.45 3.32 11.97
C LEU A 128 -3.01 4.45 12.91
N CYS A 129 -3.21 5.71 12.54
CA CYS A 129 -2.89 6.86 13.39
C CYS A 129 -3.71 6.91 14.68
N HIS A 130 -4.93 6.40 14.68
CA HIS A 130 -5.77 6.36 15.88
C HIS A 130 -5.31 5.31 16.90
N PHE A 131 -4.61 4.27 16.45
CA PHE A 131 -4.16 3.15 17.29
C PHE A 131 -2.68 3.22 17.70
N SER A 132 -1.93 4.22 17.24
CA SER A 132 -0.46 4.25 17.35
C SER A 132 0.10 4.34 18.78
N TYR A 133 -0.73 4.55 19.80
CA TYR A 133 -0.27 4.63 21.19
C TYR A 133 -0.16 3.28 21.91
N ASN A 134 -0.76 2.19 21.40
CA ASN A 134 -0.81 0.89 22.11
C ASN A 134 -0.40 -0.33 21.26
N ILE A 135 0.45 -0.18 20.24
CA ILE A 135 0.65 -1.24 19.26
C ILE A 135 1.90 -2.08 19.53
N HIS A 136 1.71 -3.33 19.89
CA HIS A 136 2.78 -4.33 19.95
C HIS A 136 3.25 -4.76 18.54
N SER A 137 2.39 -4.70 17.50
CA SER A 137 2.77 -4.98 16.12
C SER A 137 1.93 -4.20 15.11
N ILE A 138 2.56 -3.37 14.28
CA ILE A 138 1.90 -2.71 13.13
C ILE A 138 1.32 -3.75 12.17
N LYS A 139 1.97 -4.91 12.03
CA LYS A 139 1.54 -6.00 11.15
C LYS A 139 0.17 -6.55 11.55
N ASP A 140 -0.04 -6.76 12.85
CA ASP A 140 -1.31 -7.28 13.37
C ASP A 140 -2.45 -6.30 13.14
N HIS A 141 -2.18 -5.00 13.30
CA HIS A 141 -3.17 -3.98 13.00
C HIS A 141 -3.49 -3.87 11.51
N ILE A 142 -2.50 -3.99 10.64
CA ILE A 142 -2.71 -4.05 9.20
C ILE A 142 -3.56 -5.27 8.84
N ALA A 143 -3.23 -6.45 9.37
CA ALA A 143 -4.02 -7.67 9.14
C ALA A 143 -5.46 -7.52 9.62
N ASN A 144 -5.65 -6.96 10.83
CA ASN A 144 -6.98 -6.71 11.39
C ASN A 144 -7.78 -5.67 10.59
N SER A 145 -7.13 -4.65 10.03
CA SER A 145 -7.80 -3.63 9.20
C SER A 145 -8.42 -4.23 7.94
N PHE A 146 -7.77 -5.21 7.34
CA PHE A 146 -8.29 -5.91 6.16
C PHE A 146 -9.33 -6.98 6.49
N SER A 147 -9.35 -7.48 7.72
CA SER A 147 -10.35 -8.45 8.21
C SER A 147 -11.63 -7.77 8.72
N SER A 148 -11.52 -6.54 9.20
CA SER A 148 -12.65 -5.73 9.62
C SER A 148 -13.26 -5.03 8.41
N LYS A 149 -14.60 -4.94 8.33
CA LYS A 149 -15.34 -4.22 7.26
C LYS A 149 -15.07 -2.69 7.28
N LEU A 150 -13.84 -2.28 7.46
CA LEU A 150 -13.42 -0.86 7.52
C LEU A 150 -13.16 -0.27 6.14
N PHE A 151 -13.19 -1.11 5.09
CA PHE A 151 -13.00 -0.70 3.69
C PHE A 151 -14.07 -1.28 2.80
#